data_4ec1e996aa316a4663bf1db036f9df26
#
_entry.id   4ec1e996aa316a4663bf1db036f9df26
#
_cell.length_a   1.000
_cell.length_b   1.000
_cell.length_c   1.000
_cell.angle_alpha   90.00
_cell.angle_beta   90.00
_cell.angle_gamma   90.00
#
_symmetry.space_group_name_H-M   'P 1'
#
loop_
_entity.id
_entity.type
_entity.pdbx_description
1 polymer ?
#
loop_
_entity_poly.entity_id
_entity_poly.type
_entity_poly.pdbx_seq_one_letter_code
_entity_poly.pdbx_strand_id
1 'polypeptide(L)'
;MNALTSRQTQILKALIDEYIETAEPVGSDALEKKYNLGVSPATIRNEMANLTKSGFLKQPHTSAGRVPTSGAMKFYVDQLMEEKQMSLADEVKAKEEVWDDRGNFDKFVNEMTHSLADQTGGMAITMTNDGSVWQAGHANIFSYPEFGDIRACALLFDFMDEDEQLIDLFFNRFPIETPFDVLFTEDMGFRNMPVGIVAAHFKVKDKNGALGVIGPVRQSYSSLVPTIRYYRNMLEEIML
;
A
#
# COMPACT_ATOMS: atom_id res chain seq x y z
N MET A 1 10.47 -2.79 20.85
CA MET A 1 9.07 -3.10 21.19
C MET A 1 9.01 -4.46 21.84
N ASN A 2 8.20 -4.66 22.89
CA ASN A 2 8.00 -5.99 23.47
C ASN A 2 7.28 -6.87 22.42
N ALA A 3 7.71 -8.12 22.32
CA ALA A 3 7.07 -9.08 21.41
C ALA A 3 5.57 -9.24 21.75
N LEU A 4 4.72 -9.19 20.73
CA LEU A 4 3.29 -9.44 20.90
C LEU A 4 3.05 -10.89 21.30
N THR A 5 2.08 -11.14 22.16
CA THR A 5 1.61 -12.51 22.43
C THR A 5 0.86 -13.04 21.21
N SER A 6 0.77 -14.37 21.05
CA SER A 6 0.03 -15.00 19.96
C SER A 6 -1.41 -14.48 19.87
N ARG A 7 -2.09 -14.25 21.00
CA ARG A 7 -3.44 -13.68 21.04
C ARG A 7 -3.47 -12.24 20.54
N GLN A 8 -2.55 -11.41 20.96
CA GLN A 8 -2.43 -10.02 20.48
C GLN A 8 -2.18 -9.95 18.99
N THR A 9 -1.34 -10.85 18.47
CA THR A 9 -1.06 -10.99 17.05
C THR A 9 -2.32 -11.34 16.25
N GLN A 10 -3.10 -12.34 16.73
CA GLN A 10 -4.36 -12.74 16.08
C GLN A 10 -5.40 -11.59 16.09
N ILE A 11 -5.56 -10.91 17.22
CA ILE A 11 -6.50 -9.79 17.34
C ILE A 11 -6.04 -8.62 16.44
N LEU A 12 -4.75 -8.31 16.42
CA LEU A 12 -4.20 -7.24 15.58
C LEU A 12 -4.41 -7.55 14.09
N LYS A 13 -4.12 -8.79 13.65
CA LYS A 13 -4.36 -9.22 12.27
C LYS A 13 -5.84 -9.07 11.90
N ALA A 14 -6.74 -9.62 12.70
CA ALA A 14 -8.18 -9.54 12.44
C ALA A 14 -8.69 -8.08 12.42
N LEU A 15 -8.17 -7.22 13.29
CA LEU A 15 -8.53 -5.81 13.33
C LEU A 15 -8.06 -5.08 12.08
N ILE A 16 -6.84 -5.35 11.60
CA ILE A 16 -6.31 -4.73 10.39
C ILE A 16 -7.06 -5.22 9.15
N ASP A 17 -7.32 -6.52 9.04
CA ASP A 17 -8.11 -7.10 7.94
C ASP A 17 -9.50 -6.45 7.87
N GLU A 18 -10.18 -6.28 9.02
CA GLU A 18 -11.47 -5.58 9.10
C GLU A 18 -11.38 -4.11 8.71
N TYR A 19 -10.36 -3.41 9.19
CA TYR A 19 -10.14 -2.00 8.89
C TYR A 19 -9.86 -1.75 7.40
N ILE A 20 -9.07 -2.62 6.76
CA ILE A 20 -8.81 -2.56 5.32
C ILE A 20 -10.13 -2.66 4.54
N GLU A 21 -11.02 -3.56 4.95
CA GLU A 21 -12.29 -3.81 4.25
C GLU A 21 -13.31 -2.68 4.47
N THR A 22 -13.44 -2.19 5.72
CA THR A 22 -14.55 -1.31 6.10
C THR A 22 -14.21 0.18 6.08
N ALA A 23 -12.94 0.56 6.18
CA ALA A 23 -12.47 1.92 6.46
C ALA A 23 -12.95 2.52 7.80
N GLU A 24 -13.59 1.75 8.65
CA GLU A 24 -14.23 2.20 9.88
C GLU A 24 -13.45 1.76 11.12
N PRO A 25 -13.48 2.54 12.22
CA PRO A 25 -12.89 2.10 13.47
C PRO A 25 -13.52 0.81 13.99
N VAL A 26 -12.71 -0.20 14.25
CA VAL A 26 -13.13 -1.56 14.56
C VAL A 26 -13.41 -1.74 16.04
N GLY A 27 -14.59 -2.27 16.36
CA GLY A 27 -15.02 -2.61 17.73
C GLY A 27 -14.80 -4.07 18.10
N SER A 28 -14.71 -4.37 19.40
CA SER A 28 -14.54 -5.75 19.90
C SER A 28 -15.67 -6.69 19.50
N ASP A 29 -16.90 -6.17 19.42
CA ASP A 29 -18.08 -6.96 19.08
C ASP A 29 -18.11 -7.33 17.59
N ALA A 30 -17.61 -6.46 16.73
CA ALA A 30 -17.45 -6.74 15.31
C ALA A 30 -16.41 -7.87 15.08
N LEU A 31 -15.28 -7.79 15.79
CA LEU A 31 -14.24 -8.80 15.71
C LEU A 31 -14.72 -10.18 16.20
N GLU A 32 -15.45 -10.22 17.30
CA GLU A 32 -15.99 -11.48 17.84
C GLU A 32 -16.98 -12.12 16.87
N LYS A 33 -17.85 -11.33 16.25
CA LYS A 33 -18.87 -11.84 15.33
C LYS A 33 -18.29 -12.36 14.01
N LYS A 34 -17.27 -11.71 13.48
CA LYS A 34 -16.73 -12.01 12.15
C LYS A 34 -15.56 -13.00 12.19
N TYR A 35 -14.72 -12.93 13.24
CA TYR A 35 -13.51 -13.69 13.35
C TYR A 35 -13.61 -14.67 14.53
N ASN A 36 -13.32 -15.95 14.29
CA ASN A 36 -13.31 -16.97 15.35
C ASN A 36 -12.05 -16.86 16.21
N LEU A 37 -12.00 -15.87 17.09
CA LEU A 37 -10.83 -15.58 17.95
C LEU A 37 -10.80 -16.43 19.23
N GLY A 38 -11.85 -17.20 19.51
CA GLY A 38 -11.92 -18.10 20.67
C GLY A 38 -11.95 -17.40 22.04
N VAL A 39 -12.23 -16.09 22.09
CA VAL A 39 -12.28 -15.29 23.32
C VAL A 39 -13.46 -14.32 23.31
N SER A 40 -13.91 -13.92 24.51
CA SER A 40 -15.04 -13.03 24.67
C SER A 40 -14.76 -11.60 24.16
N PRO A 41 -15.79 -10.80 23.79
CA PRO A 41 -15.64 -9.38 23.45
C PRO A 41 -14.93 -8.56 24.53
N ALA A 42 -15.16 -8.87 25.80
CA ALA A 42 -14.48 -8.23 26.92
C ALA A 42 -12.96 -8.47 26.90
N THR A 43 -12.55 -9.71 26.59
CA THR A 43 -11.15 -10.07 26.44
C THR A 43 -10.53 -9.37 25.24
N ILE A 44 -11.23 -9.35 24.09
CA ILE A 44 -10.77 -8.63 22.88
C ILE A 44 -10.57 -7.15 23.20
N ARG A 45 -11.54 -6.51 23.88
CA ARG A 45 -11.44 -5.09 24.29
C ARG A 45 -10.23 -4.81 25.17
N ASN A 46 -9.92 -5.70 26.12
CA ASN A 46 -8.75 -5.54 26.99
C ASN A 46 -7.44 -5.66 26.19
N GLU A 47 -7.34 -6.63 25.26
CA GLU A 47 -6.15 -6.76 24.41
C GLU A 47 -6.01 -5.58 23.44
N MET A 48 -7.11 -5.06 22.87
CA MET A 48 -7.08 -3.83 22.07
C MET A 48 -6.58 -2.63 22.88
N ALA A 49 -6.94 -2.54 24.17
CA ALA A 49 -6.41 -1.50 25.05
C ALA A 49 -4.90 -1.68 25.29
N ASN A 50 -4.40 -2.91 25.44
CA ASN A 50 -2.98 -3.19 25.56
C ASN A 50 -2.24 -2.85 24.26
N LEU A 51 -2.76 -3.23 23.10
CA LEU A 51 -2.22 -2.87 21.78
C LEU A 51 -2.19 -1.35 21.56
N THR A 52 -3.18 -0.63 22.11
CA THR A 52 -3.18 0.85 22.06
C THR A 52 -2.04 1.42 22.92
N LYS A 53 -1.83 0.91 24.13
CA LYS A 53 -0.71 1.32 25.00
C LYS A 53 0.66 1.01 24.38
N SER A 54 0.74 -0.05 23.61
CA SER A 54 1.97 -0.47 22.91
C SER A 54 2.18 0.24 21.57
N GLY A 55 1.27 1.15 21.16
CA GLY A 55 1.43 1.97 19.95
C GLY A 55 1.01 1.28 18.64
N PHE A 56 0.42 0.08 18.69
CA PHE A 56 -0.12 -0.58 17.49
C PHE A 56 -1.50 -0.05 17.08
N LEU A 57 -2.31 0.38 18.03
CA LEU A 57 -3.65 0.90 17.78
C LEU A 57 -3.79 2.32 18.31
N LYS A 58 -4.69 3.07 17.70
CA LYS A 58 -5.16 4.37 18.20
C LYS A 58 -6.68 4.40 18.28
N GLN A 59 -7.22 5.26 19.15
CA GLN A 59 -8.64 5.50 19.27
C GLN A 59 -8.93 6.90 18.72
N PRO A 60 -9.67 7.03 17.60
CA PRO A 60 -9.94 8.35 17.01
C PRO A 60 -10.69 9.29 17.95
N HIS A 61 -11.67 8.77 18.70
CA HIS A 61 -12.42 9.50 19.73
C HIS A 61 -12.97 8.52 20.78
N THR A 62 -13.38 9.03 21.93
CA THR A 62 -13.68 8.27 23.17
C THR A 62 -14.67 7.12 22.97
N SER A 63 -15.67 7.28 22.09
CA SER A 63 -16.70 6.25 21.78
C SER A 63 -16.36 5.40 20.56
N ALA A 64 -15.29 5.68 19.84
CA ALA A 64 -14.90 4.93 18.65
C ALA A 64 -14.26 3.57 18.99
N GLY A 65 -14.30 2.64 18.02
CA GLY A 65 -13.45 1.47 18.00
C GLY A 65 -11.96 1.83 17.99
N ARG A 66 -11.16 0.98 17.40
CA ARG A 66 -9.72 1.22 17.23
C ARG A 66 -9.37 1.19 15.75
N VAL A 67 -8.36 1.98 15.37
CA VAL A 67 -7.74 1.93 14.06
C VAL A 67 -6.25 1.62 14.21
N PRO A 68 -5.62 0.94 13.24
CA PRO A 68 -4.20 0.66 13.28
C PRO A 68 -3.38 1.95 13.11
N THR A 69 -2.18 1.96 13.68
CA THR A 69 -1.15 2.98 13.41
C THR A 69 -0.35 2.59 12.17
N SER A 70 0.42 3.50 11.59
CA SER A 70 1.35 3.21 10.50
C SER A 70 2.35 2.10 10.88
N GLY A 71 2.84 2.11 12.13
CA GLY A 71 3.69 1.04 12.65
C GLY A 71 3.01 -0.33 12.72
N ALA A 72 1.70 -0.36 13.02
CA ALA A 72 0.92 -1.60 12.97
C ALA A 72 0.71 -2.09 11.54
N MET A 73 0.47 -1.19 10.59
CA MET A 73 0.35 -1.53 9.17
C MET A 73 1.67 -2.09 8.62
N LYS A 74 2.82 -1.48 8.95
CA LYS A 74 4.14 -2.05 8.61
C LYS A 74 4.32 -3.45 9.19
N PHE A 75 4.04 -3.62 10.48
CA PHE A 75 4.13 -4.93 11.12
C PHE A 75 3.20 -5.97 10.47
N TYR A 76 2.00 -5.55 10.05
CA TYR A 76 1.07 -6.43 9.33
C TYR A 76 1.65 -6.86 7.98
N VAL A 77 2.18 -5.94 7.19
CA VAL A 77 2.78 -6.24 5.88
C VAL A 77 3.98 -7.17 6.03
N ASP A 78 4.85 -6.89 7.01
CA ASP A 78 6.10 -7.63 7.19
C ASP A 78 5.92 -9.02 7.81
N GLN A 79 4.91 -9.20 8.70
CA GLN A 79 4.86 -10.36 9.57
C GLN A 79 3.52 -11.11 9.57
N LEU A 80 2.41 -10.48 9.18
CA LEU A 80 1.08 -11.05 9.42
C LEU A 80 0.27 -11.32 8.17
N MET A 81 0.44 -10.53 7.12
CA MET A 81 -0.37 -10.71 5.90
C MET A 81 0.01 -12.00 5.17
N GLU A 82 -0.98 -12.57 4.52
CA GLU A 82 -0.81 -13.67 3.57
C GLU A 82 -0.98 -13.13 2.17
N GLU A 83 0.03 -13.29 1.32
CA GLU A 83 -0.01 -12.81 -0.05
C GLU A 83 -1.06 -13.57 -0.88
N LYS A 84 -1.86 -12.82 -1.62
CA LYS A 84 -2.81 -13.34 -2.60
C LYS A 84 -2.24 -13.12 -3.99
N GLN A 85 -1.66 -14.16 -4.57
CA GLN A 85 -1.11 -14.09 -5.91
C GLN A 85 -2.16 -13.63 -6.93
N MET A 86 -1.73 -12.94 -7.96
CA MET A 86 -2.59 -12.59 -9.10
C MET A 86 -3.19 -13.86 -9.70
N SER A 87 -4.40 -13.76 -10.21
CA SER A 87 -4.95 -14.86 -10.99
C SER A 87 -4.23 -14.97 -12.35
N LEU A 88 -4.15 -16.18 -12.88
CA LEU A 88 -3.56 -16.37 -14.21
C LEU A 88 -4.24 -15.51 -15.29
N ALA A 89 -5.56 -15.29 -15.16
CA ALA A 89 -6.30 -14.42 -16.06
C ALA A 89 -5.86 -12.96 -15.99
N ASP A 90 -5.61 -12.45 -14.78
CA ASP A 90 -5.13 -11.09 -14.58
C ASP A 90 -3.69 -10.92 -15.06
N GLU A 91 -2.83 -11.93 -14.86
CA GLU A 91 -1.44 -11.93 -15.37
C GLU A 91 -1.41 -11.91 -16.90
N VAL A 92 -2.25 -12.75 -17.55
CA VAL A 92 -2.35 -12.79 -19.01
C VAL A 92 -2.86 -11.46 -19.56
N LYS A 93 -3.93 -10.92 -18.97
CA LYS A 93 -4.50 -9.63 -19.35
C LYS A 93 -3.47 -8.51 -19.23
N ALA A 94 -2.79 -8.38 -18.09
CA ALA A 94 -1.77 -7.37 -17.87
C ALA A 94 -0.63 -7.45 -18.89
N LYS A 95 -0.22 -8.67 -19.26
CA LYS A 95 0.82 -8.87 -20.26
C LYS A 95 0.34 -8.51 -21.67
N GLU A 96 -0.87 -8.92 -22.06
CA GLU A 96 -1.45 -8.62 -23.38
C GLU A 96 -1.61 -7.12 -23.60
N GLU A 97 -2.02 -6.36 -22.59
CA GLU A 97 -2.22 -4.89 -22.67
C GLU A 97 -0.95 -4.14 -23.06
N VAL A 98 0.22 -4.62 -22.66
CA VAL A 98 1.51 -3.90 -22.86
C VAL A 98 2.42 -4.56 -23.89
N TRP A 99 2.11 -5.79 -24.34
CA TRP A 99 3.02 -6.62 -25.13
C TRP A 99 3.43 -6.01 -26.46
N ASP A 100 2.52 -5.34 -27.14
CA ASP A 100 2.79 -4.77 -28.47
C ASP A 100 3.80 -3.62 -28.42
N ASP A 101 3.93 -2.98 -27.27
CA ASP A 101 4.80 -1.82 -27.05
C ASP A 101 6.20 -2.16 -26.51
N ARG A 102 6.51 -3.45 -26.32
CA ARG A 102 7.77 -3.96 -25.76
C ARG A 102 9.06 -3.53 -26.48
N GLY A 103 8.95 -3.04 -27.70
CA GLY A 103 10.06 -2.50 -28.48
C GLY A 103 10.40 -1.04 -28.23
N ASN A 104 9.56 -0.34 -27.45
CA ASN A 104 9.74 1.07 -27.11
C ASN A 104 9.58 1.26 -25.59
N PHE A 105 10.66 1.58 -24.91
CA PHE A 105 10.71 1.67 -23.46
C PHE A 105 9.65 2.64 -22.90
N ASP A 106 9.62 3.88 -23.43
CA ASP A 106 8.74 4.92 -22.88
C ASP A 106 7.26 4.56 -23.07
N LYS A 107 6.91 4.03 -24.24
CA LYS A 107 5.54 3.61 -24.52
C LYS A 107 5.15 2.41 -23.66
N PHE A 108 6.03 1.43 -23.56
CA PHE A 108 5.81 0.26 -22.72
C PHE A 108 5.60 0.63 -21.25
N VAL A 109 6.45 1.49 -20.69
CA VAL A 109 6.33 1.91 -19.29
C VAL A 109 5.07 2.72 -19.07
N ASN A 110 4.68 3.57 -20.04
CA ASN A 110 3.42 4.30 -19.97
C ASN A 110 2.21 3.36 -19.88
N GLU A 111 2.07 2.42 -20.85
CA GLU A 111 0.96 1.47 -20.86
C GLU A 111 0.98 0.55 -19.64
N MET A 112 2.15 0.12 -19.21
CA MET A 112 2.32 -0.68 -17.98
C MET A 112 1.86 0.10 -16.73
N THR A 113 2.16 1.40 -16.65
CA THR A 113 1.72 2.23 -15.53
C THR A 113 0.20 2.39 -15.52
N HIS A 114 -0.43 2.54 -16.69
CA HIS A 114 -1.89 2.53 -16.82
C HIS A 114 -2.50 1.20 -16.40
N SER A 115 -1.98 0.09 -16.92
CA SER A 115 -2.45 -1.26 -16.55
C SER A 115 -2.30 -1.53 -15.05
N LEU A 116 -1.20 -1.10 -14.43
CA LEU A 116 -0.99 -1.21 -12.97
C LEU A 116 -2.04 -0.41 -12.19
N ALA A 117 -2.36 0.82 -12.62
CA ALA A 117 -3.40 1.63 -11.99
C ALA A 117 -4.78 0.97 -12.08
N ASP A 118 -5.14 0.44 -13.23
CA ASP A 118 -6.42 -0.23 -13.48
C ASP A 118 -6.54 -1.52 -12.66
N GLN A 119 -5.47 -2.32 -12.62
CA GLN A 119 -5.43 -3.58 -11.88
C GLN A 119 -5.53 -3.38 -10.37
N THR A 120 -4.97 -2.29 -9.84
CA THR A 120 -4.91 -2.04 -8.39
C THR A 120 -6.01 -1.12 -7.88
N GLY A 121 -6.66 -0.36 -8.76
CA GLY A 121 -7.60 0.69 -8.38
C GLY A 121 -6.95 1.84 -7.61
N GLY A 122 -5.62 1.94 -7.64
CA GLY A 122 -4.84 3.03 -7.05
C GLY A 122 -4.30 4.00 -8.10
N MET A 123 -3.54 4.99 -7.66
CA MET A 123 -2.74 5.84 -8.53
C MET A 123 -1.37 5.21 -8.70
N ALA A 124 -1.01 4.83 -9.92
CA ALA A 124 0.28 4.24 -10.23
C ALA A 124 1.29 5.30 -10.67
N ILE A 125 2.54 5.08 -10.29
CA ILE A 125 3.68 5.87 -10.70
C ILE A 125 4.83 4.95 -11.10
N THR A 126 5.49 5.28 -12.19
CA THR A 126 6.78 4.67 -12.58
C THR A 126 7.74 5.80 -12.88
N MET A 127 8.97 5.67 -12.43
CA MET A 127 10.00 6.67 -12.72
C MET A 127 11.37 6.02 -12.89
N THR A 128 12.26 6.71 -13.60
CA THR A 128 13.63 6.30 -13.80
C THR A 128 14.60 7.33 -13.25
N ASN A 129 15.83 6.89 -13.00
CA ASN A 129 16.89 7.71 -12.42
C ASN A 129 17.38 8.86 -13.34
N ASP A 130 16.94 8.91 -14.60
CA ASP A 130 17.16 10.03 -15.53
C ASP A 130 16.09 11.13 -15.41
N GLY A 131 15.14 10.99 -14.49
CA GLY A 131 14.08 11.97 -14.21
C GLY A 131 12.81 11.77 -15.04
N SER A 132 12.71 10.71 -15.84
CA SER A 132 11.46 10.41 -16.54
C SER A 132 10.41 9.87 -15.55
N VAL A 133 9.16 10.38 -15.64
CA VAL A 133 8.05 10.01 -14.75
C VAL A 133 6.81 9.70 -15.58
N TRP A 134 6.15 8.60 -15.26
CA TRP A 134 4.87 8.18 -15.83
C TRP A 134 3.87 8.00 -14.69
N GLN A 135 2.67 8.54 -14.83
CA GLN A 135 1.63 8.52 -13.81
C GLN A 135 0.29 8.14 -14.43
N ALA A 136 -0.49 7.32 -13.72
CA ALA A 136 -1.82 6.90 -14.16
C ALA A 136 -2.78 6.73 -12.98
N GLY A 137 -4.08 6.72 -13.25
CA GLY A 137 -5.08 6.41 -12.23
C GLY A 137 -5.34 7.51 -11.21
N HIS A 138 -5.05 8.79 -11.52
CA HIS A 138 -5.30 9.92 -10.61
C HIS A 138 -6.75 9.97 -10.11
N ALA A 139 -7.71 9.65 -10.95
CA ALA A 139 -9.13 9.63 -10.59
C ALA A 139 -9.48 8.54 -9.57
N ASN A 140 -8.69 7.47 -9.49
CA ASN A 140 -8.94 6.34 -8.57
C ASN A 140 -8.90 6.78 -7.11
N ILE A 141 -8.08 7.79 -6.78
CA ILE A 141 -7.97 8.35 -5.43
C ILE A 141 -9.32 8.81 -4.89
N PHE A 142 -10.17 9.39 -5.73
CA PHE A 142 -11.50 9.90 -5.33
C PHE A 142 -12.53 8.81 -5.03
N SER A 143 -12.24 7.55 -5.35
CA SER A 143 -13.09 6.42 -4.96
C SER A 143 -12.95 6.05 -3.47
N TYR A 144 -11.93 6.56 -2.79
CA TYR A 144 -11.67 6.29 -1.39
C TYR A 144 -12.20 7.41 -0.50
N PRO A 145 -13.00 7.10 0.55
CA PRO A 145 -13.59 8.10 1.43
C PRO A 145 -12.55 8.97 2.16
N GLU A 146 -11.34 8.48 2.36
CA GLU A 146 -10.23 9.21 2.98
C GLU A 146 -9.83 10.46 2.20
N PHE A 147 -10.06 10.47 0.90
CA PHE A 147 -9.78 11.60 0.01
C PHE A 147 -10.99 12.48 -0.26
N GLY A 148 -12.03 12.39 0.56
CA GLY A 148 -13.16 13.33 0.54
C GLY A 148 -12.79 14.76 1.00
N ASP A 149 -11.67 14.94 1.71
CA ASP A 149 -11.12 16.28 2.00
C ASP A 149 -10.26 16.76 0.82
N ILE A 150 -10.76 17.76 0.11
CA ILE A 150 -10.06 18.35 -1.05
C ILE A 150 -8.66 18.89 -0.70
N ARG A 151 -8.42 19.26 0.56
CA ARG A 151 -7.10 19.73 1.00
C ARG A 151 -6.08 18.59 1.06
N ALA A 152 -6.53 17.39 1.45
CA ALA A 152 -5.68 16.20 1.42
C ALA A 152 -5.31 15.83 -0.03
N CYS A 153 -6.27 15.96 -0.96
CA CYS A 153 -6.02 15.75 -2.38
C CYS A 153 -5.05 16.80 -2.94
N ALA A 154 -5.25 18.07 -2.63
CA ALA A 154 -4.36 19.14 -3.08
C ALA A 154 -2.92 18.92 -2.63
N LEU A 155 -2.69 18.58 -1.35
CA LEU A 155 -1.36 18.25 -0.83
C LEU A 155 -0.72 17.03 -1.53
N LEU A 156 -1.53 16.01 -1.86
CA LEU A 156 -1.04 14.85 -2.59
C LEU A 156 -0.60 15.23 -4.01
N PHE A 157 -1.43 16.00 -4.72
CA PHE A 157 -1.12 16.40 -6.09
C PHE A 157 0.04 17.41 -6.13
N ASP A 158 0.11 18.39 -5.21
CA ASP A 158 1.26 19.27 -5.06
C ASP A 158 2.56 18.45 -4.86
N PHE A 159 2.51 17.39 -4.04
CA PHE A 159 3.65 16.48 -3.87
C PHE A 159 4.00 15.73 -5.17
N MET A 160 2.98 15.30 -5.92
CA MET A 160 3.18 14.56 -7.18
C MET A 160 3.71 15.42 -8.32
N ASP A 161 3.53 16.75 -8.25
CA ASP A 161 4.03 17.69 -9.23
C ASP A 161 5.50 18.10 -8.99
N GLU A 162 6.09 17.68 -7.84
CA GLU A 162 7.46 18.04 -7.43
C GLU A 162 8.44 16.88 -7.71
N ASP A 163 9.05 16.88 -8.89
CA ASP A 163 9.98 15.83 -9.33
C ASP A 163 11.11 15.54 -8.33
N GLU A 164 11.69 16.56 -7.68
CA GLU A 164 12.75 16.39 -6.69
C GLU A 164 12.26 15.60 -5.45
N GLN A 165 11.03 15.83 -5.03
CA GLN A 165 10.43 15.11 -3.90
C GLN A 165 10.13 13.65 -4.26
N LEU A 166 9.70 13.40 -5.49
CA LEU A 166 9.48 12.04 -5.99
C LEU A 166 10.80 11.28 -6.09
N ILE A 167 11.86 11.90 -6.63
CA ILE A 167 13.19 11.31 -6.70
C ILE A 167 13.70 10.99 -5.29
N ASP A 168 13.60 11.92 -4.35
CA ASP A 168 14.00 11.68 -2.96
C ASP A 168 13.23 10.50 -2.34
N LEU A 169 11.92 10.47 -2.55
CA LEU A 169 11.07 9.41 -2.03
C LEU A 169 11.46 8.06 -2.61
N PHE A 170 11.50 7.92 -3.92
CA PHE A 170 11.63 6.62 -4.57
C PHE A 170 13.07 6.12 -4.67
N PHE A 171 14.09 6.98 -4.63
CA PHE A 171 15.49 6.54 -4.77
C PHE A 171 16.34 6.72 -3.51
N ASN A 172 15.95 7.63 -2.58
CA ASN A 172 16.72 7.86 -1.36
C ASN A 172 16.08 7.25 -0.12
N ARG A 173 14.74 7.17 -0.06
CA ARG A 173 14.03 6.68 1.14
C ARG A 173 13.59 5.23 1.03
N PHE A 174 13.32 4.72 -0.16
CA PHE A 174 13.09 3.30 -0.36
C PHE A 174 14.42 2.55 -0.41
N PRO A 175 14.62 1.49 0.37
CA PRO A 175 15.81 0.66 0.29
C PRO A 175 15.86 -0.08 -1.05
N ILE A 176 16.91 0.15 -1.83
CA ILE A 176 17.10 -0.50 -3.16
C ILE A 176 17.24 -2.02 -3.03
N GLU A 177 17.68 -2.50 -1.88
CA GLU A 177 17.95 -3.91 -1.62
C GLU A 177 16.70 -4.74 -1.31
N THR A 178 15.58 -4.10 -0.99
CA THR A 178 14.33 -4.81 -0.70
C THR A 178 13.53 -5.02 -1.99
N PRO A 179 12.86 -6.19 -2.15
CA PRO A 179 12.06 -6.48 -3.34
C PRO A 179 10.84 -5.55 -3.48
N PHE A 180 10.37 -5.00 -2.37
CA PHE A 180 9.36 -3.94 -2.27
C PHE A 180 9.48 -3.28 -0.90
N ASP A 181 8.92 -2.08 -0.75
CA ASP A 181 8.75 -1.43 0.55
C ASP A 181 7.41 -0.69 0.62
N VAL A 182 6.98 -0.39 1.85
CA VAL A 182 5.74 0.34 2.13
C VAL A 182 6.07 1.57 2.95
N LEU A 183 5.76 2.74 2.39
CA LEU A 183 5.87 4.01 3.07
C LEU A 183 4.48 4.57 3.41
N PHE A 184 4.40 5.16 4.58
CA PHE A 184 3.23 5.91 5.03
C PHE A 184 3.57 7.39 5.15
N THR A 185 2.56 8.24 5.18
CA THR A 185 2.70 9.69 5.26
C THR A 185 3.61 10.16 6.38
N GLU A 186 3.63 9.45 7.52
CA GLU A 186 4.51 9.75 8.66
C GLU A 186 5.99 9.60 8.30
N ASP A 187 6.33 8.61 7.47
CA ASP A 187 7.69 8.36 6.97
C ASP A 187 8.12 9.43 5.96
N MET A 188 7.16 9.98 5.23
CA MET A 188 7.37 11.02 4.22
C MET A 188 7.45 12.43 4.82
N GLY A 189 7.21 12.58 6.14
CA GLY A 189 7.18 13.87 6.82
C GLY A 189 5.87 14.65 6.67
N PHE A 190 4.86 14.07 6.03
CA PHE A 190 3.54 14.67 5.93
C PHE A 190 2.67 14.29 7.13
N ARG A 191 2.09 15.28 7.78
CA ARG A 191 1.10 15.05 8.82
C ARG A 191 -0.30 15.22 8.23
N ASN A 192 -1.20 14.31 8.58
CA ASN A 192 -2.62 14.34 8.21
C ASN A 192 -2.94 14.01 6.74
N MET A 193 -2.05 13.38 6.00
CA MET A 193 -2.36 12.84 4.70
C MET A 193 -2.63 11.33 4.83
N PRO A 194 -3.81 10.80 4.45
CA PRO A 194 -4.14 9.38 4.65
C PRO A 194 -3.55 8.48 3.55
N VAL A 195 -2.27 8.68 3.22
CA VAL A 195 -1.61 8.05 2.07
C VAL A 195 -0.66 6.94 2.52
N GLY A 196 -0.70 5.84 1.80
CA GLY A 196 0.29 4.78 1.80
C GLY A 196 0.81 4.55 0.38
N ILE A 197 2.09 4.23 0.26
CA ILE A 197 2.75 3.92 -1.01
C ILE A 197 3.38 2.55 -0.89
N VAL A 198 3.12 1.68 -1.85
CA VAL A 198 3.87 0.44 -2.04
C VAL A 198 4.68 0.58 -3.31
N ALA A 199 5.97 0.34 -3.23
CA ALA A 199 6.86 0.48 -4.39
C ALA A 199 7.91 -0.63 -4.46
N ALA A 200 8.44 -0.83 -5.65
CA ALA A 200 9.56 -1.73 -5.92
C ALA A 200 10.54 -1.07 -6.90
N HIS A 201 11.83 -1.34 -6.69
CA HIS A 201 12.85 -0.95 -7.64
C HIS A 201 13.00 -1.98 -8.75
N PHE A 202 13.35 -1.51 -9.94
CA PHE A 202 13.68 -2.34 -11.09
C PHE A 202 14.97 -1.87 -11.76
N LYS A 203 15.57 -2.77 -12.53
CA LYS A 203 16.72 -2.46 -13.36
C LYS A 203 16.55 -3.06 -14.74
N VAL A 204 16.63 -2.20 -15.76
CA VAL A 204 16.52 -2.57 -17.16
C VAL A 204 17.67 -1.95 -17.93
N LYS A 205 18.61 -2.78 -18.41
CA LYS A 205 19.83 -2.34 -19.09
C LYS A 205 20.62 -1.33 -18.24
N ASP A 206 20.74 -0.11 -18.69
CA ASP A 206 21.43 1.00 -18.04
C ASP A 206 20.50 1.89 -17.19
N LYS A 207 19.18 1.64 -17.22
CA LYS A 207 18.19 2.39 -16.45
C LYS A 207 17.89 1.70 -15.13
N ASN A 208 17.98 2.47 -14.06
CA ASN A 208 17.42 2.09 -12.76
C ASN A 208 16.12 2.86 -12.56
N GLY A 209 15.12 2.22 -12.03
CA GLY A 209 13.82 2.84 -11.82
C GLY A 209 13.11 2.31 -10.60
N ALA A 210 11.97 2.92 -10.33
CA ALA A 210 11.02 2.47 -9.32
C ALA A 210 9.60 2.53 -9.89
N LEU A 211 8.77 1.57 -9.52
CA LEU A 211 7.35 1.61 -9.78
C LEU A 211 6.59 1.45 -8.46
N GLY A 212 5.45 2.08 -8.36
CA GLY A 212 4.66 2.03 -7.14
C GLY A 212 3.20 2.38 -7.33
N VAL A 213 2.44 2.11 -6.29
CA VAL A 213 1.02 2.44 -6.19
C VAL A 213 0.77 3.27 -4.95
N ILE A 214 0.07 4.36 -5.14
CA ILE A 214 -0.32 5.33 -4.13
C ILE A 214 -1.82 5.16 -3.88
N GLY A 215 -2.20 5.08 -2.61
CA GLY A 215 -3.60 4.96 -2.21
C GLY A 215 -3.77 5.26 -0.72
N PRO A 216 -4.92 4.93 -0.12
CA PRO A 216 -5.11 5.12 1.32
C PRO A 216 -4.17 4.22 2.14
N VAL A 217 -3.91 4.59 3.40
CA VAL A 217 -3.11 3.77 4.33
C VAL A 217 -3.65 2.33 4.46
N ARG A 218 -4.94 2.12 4.23
CA ARG A 218 -5.61 0.80 4.31
C ARG A 218 -5.71 0.07 2.97
N GLN A 219 -4.72 0.17 2.11
CA GLN A 219 -4.70 -0.60 0.85
C GLN A 219 -4.74 -2.11 1.11
N SER A 220 -5.21 -2.88 0.12
CA SER A 220 -5.17 -4.34 0.18
C SER A 220 -3.75 -4.86 -0.11
N TYR A 221 -2.85 -4.71 0.84
CA TYR A 221 -1.43 -5.07 0.70
C TYR A 221 -1.23 -6.52 0.28
N SER A 222 -2.10 -7.42 0.74
CA SER A 222 -2.04 -8.85 0.41
C SER A 222 -2.13 -9.14 -1.08
N SER A 223 -2.85 -8.34 -1.84
CA SER A 223 -2.93 -8.42 -3.32
C SER A 223 -1.99 -7.41 -3.99
N LEU A 224 -1.82 -6.23 -3.43
CA LEU A 224 -1.04 -5.16 -4.02
C LEU A 224 0.45 -5.51 -4.14
N VAL A 225 1.05 -6.10 -3.10
CA VAL A 225 2.46 -6.48 -3.10
C VAL A 225 2.79 -7.51 -4.19
N PRO A 226 2.05 -8.63 -4.34
CA PRO A 226 2.27 -9.54 -5.46
C PRO A 226 2.04 -8.91 -6.83
N THR A 227 1.06 -8.02 -6.96
CA THR A 227 0.79 -7.30 -8.21
C THR A 227 1.98 -6.42 -8.60
N ILE A 228 2.50 -5.59 -7.69
CA ILE A 228 3.68 -4.74 -7.95
C ILE A 228 4.89 -5.60 -8.32
N ARG A 229 5.10 -6.71 -7.63
CA ARG A 229 6.19 -7.66 -7.94
C ARG A 229 6.04 -8.26 -9.34
N TYR A 230 4.83 -8.60 -9.75
CA TYR A 230 4.55 -9.11 -11.10
C TYR A 230 4.91 -8.08 -12.17
N TYR A 231 4.43 -6.84 -12.04
CA TYR A 231 4.72 -5.77 -13.02
C TYR A 231 6.21 -5.42 -13.07
N ARG A 232 6.89 -5.39 -11.92
CA ARG A 232 8.34 -5.23 -11.87
C ARG A 232 9.06 -6.33 -12.64
N ASN A 233 8.72 -7.59 -12.40
CA ASN A 233 9.36 -8.73 -13.07
C ASN A 233 9.07 -8.70 -14.57
N MET A 234 7.84 -8.40 -14.97
CA MET A 234 7.46 -8.26 -16.37
C MET A 234 8.29 -7.18 -17.07
N LEU A 235 8.51 -6.04 -16.44
CA LEU A 235 9.34 -4.96 -16.96
C LEU A 235 10.81 -5.41 -17.14
N GLU A 236 11.37 -6.09 -16.16
CA GLU A 236 12.73 -6.61 -16.22
C GLU A 236 12.90 -7.71 -17.29
N GLU A 237 11.89 -8.58 -17.46
CA GLU A 237 11.93 -9.69 -18.44
C GLU A 237 11.76 -9.23 -19.88
N ILE A 238 10.82 -8.33 -20.16
CA ILE A 238 10.47 -7.94 -21.54
C ILE A 238 11.54 -7.04 -22.16
N MET A 239 12.20 -6.25 -21.33
CA MET A 239 13.21 -5.29 -21.80
C MET A 239 14.63 -5.85 -21.86
N LEU A 240 14.80 -7.15 -21.56
CA LEU A 240 16.08 -7.86 -21.77
C LEU A 240 16.30 -8.12 -23.27
#